data_f675897b7d69da6ead2bf7bc8417a9f2
#
_entry.id   f675897b7d69da6ead2bf7bc8417a9f2
#
_cell.length_a   1.000
_cell.length_b   1.000
_cell.length_c   1.000
_cell.angle_alpha   90.00
_cell.angle_beta   90.00
_cell.angle_gamma   90.00
#
_symmetry.space_group_name_H-M   'P 1'
#
loop_
_entity.id
_entity.type
_entity.pdbx_description
1 polymer ?
#
loop_
_entity_poly.entity_id
_entity_poly.type
_entity_poly.pdbx_seq_one_letter_code
_entity_poly.pdbx_strand_id
1 'polypeptide(L)'
;SNGGFKSVLAWSDERGSTFSSNQLVNNLDLEITAPSGTVYLGNDFASGQSTTGGSADSINNLEVVLIDSAEVGIWTVKVKDTLHRSSKAQPFGIAIRGHGVNDLRPGPEFIVDAFEMSVSIPQVGDQLQLTTKVFNVGNVRADFFDIEFRVDDVLIDSKNIDVGAGSTKTQIWYWTPQTSGETTLSFIIDPDDDIEEILENNNRQDIEVDVTA
;
A
#
# COMPACT_ATOMS: atom_id res chain seq x y z
N SER A 1 18.99 13.27 22.55
CA SER A 1 17.57 13.55 22.82
C SER A 1 16.74 12.56 22.03
N ASN A 2 15.87 11.85 22.71
CA ASN A 2 14.89 11.00 22.05
C ASN A 2 14.02 11.89 21.16
N GLY A 3 13.95 11.57 19.87
CA GLY A 3 13.07 12.28 18.94
C GLY A 3 11.60 11.97 19.21
N GLY A 4 10.70 12.82 18.69
CA GLY A 4 9.26 12.55 18.77
C GLY A 4 8.85 11.39 17.87
N PHE A 5 7.76 10.73 18.24
CA PHE A 5 7.05 9.74 17.41
C PHE A 5 5.65 10.26 17.08
N LYS A 6 5.26 10.11 15.84
CA LYS A 6 3.91 10.44 15.38
C LYS A 6 3.41 9.35 14.44
N SER A 7 2.20 8.89 14.67
CA SER A 7 1.44 8.03 13.75
C SER A 7 0.10 8.65 13.44
N VAL A 8 -0.34 8.55 12.20
CA VAL A 8 -1.63 9.05 11.73
C VAL A 8 -2.29 7.96 10.91
N LEU A 9 -3.49 7.59 11.28
CA LEU A 9 -4.39 6.72 10.54
C LEU A 9 -5.51 7.59 9.95
N ALA A 10 -5.84 7.38 8.68
CA ALA A 10 -6.97 8.05 8.04
C ALA A 10 -7.65 7.12 7.03
N TRP A 11 -8.98 7.22 6.92
CA TRP A 11 -9.76 6.48 5.94
C TRP A 11 -10.90 7.29 5.37
N SER A 12 -11.33 6.93 4.17
CA SER A 12 -12.52 7.49 3.54
C SER A 12 -13.70 6.60 3.88
N ASP A 13 -14.44 6.96 4.93
CA ASP A 13 -15.60 6.20 5.36
C ASP A 13 -16.77 6.35 4.38
N GLU A 14 -17.67 5.37 4.36
CA GLU A 14 -18.92 5.47 3.62
C GLU A 14 -19.85 6.55 4.21
N ARG A 15 -20.78 7.02 3.38
CA ARG A 15 -21.72 8.03 3.81
C ARG A 15 -22.65 7.53 4.92
N GLY A 16 -22.55 8.14 6.08
CA GLY A 16 -23.43 7.87 7.22
C GLY A 16 -24.88 8.33 7.01
N SER A 17 -25.76 7.91 7.90
CA SER A 17 -27.16 8.33 7.91
C SER A 17 -27.32 9.73 8.48
N THR A 18 -28.11 10.61 7.83
CA THR A 18 -28.40 11.96 8.30
C THR A 18 -29.12 12.02 9.65
N PHE A 19 -29.68 10.92 10.12
CA PHE A 19 -30.40 10.80 11.38
C PHE A 19 -29.57 10.08 12.48
N SER A 20 -28.33 9.69 12.19
CA SER A 20 -27.45 9.05 13.18
C SER A 20 -26.67 10.09 13.99
N SER A 21 -26.59 9.88 15.28
CA SER A 21 -25.71 10.68 16.16
C SER A 21 -24.22 10.37 15.94
N ASN A 22 -23.89 9.16 15.48
CA ASN A 22 -22.56 8.78 15.04
C ASN A 22 -22.59 8.57 13.52
N GLN A 23 -21.74 9.29 12.80
CA GLN A 23 -21.70 9.28 11.33
C GLN A 23 -20.80 8.19 10.77
N LEU A 24 -19.91 7.57 11.57
CA LEU A 24 -19.06 6.50 11.10
C LEU A 24 -19.88 5.25 10.77
N VAL A 25 -19.66 4.74 9.57
CA VAL A 25 -20.16 3.45 9.08
C VAL A 25 -19.15 2.34 9.44
N ASN A 26 -17.87 2.60 9.20
CA ASN A 26 -16.77 1.73 9.59
C ASN A 26 -15.85 2.49 10.56
N ASN A 27 -15.53 1.87 11.69
CA ASN A 27 -14.64 2.42 12.70
C ASN A 27 -13.34 1.64 12.74
N LEU A 28 -12.24 2.33 12.41
CA LEU A 28 -10.89 1.80 12.54
C LEU A 28 -10.21 2.50 13.73
N ASP A 29 -9.59 1.71 14.60
CA ASP A 29 -8.87 2.23 15.77
C ASP A 29 -7.35 2.07 15.57
N LEU A 30 -6.61 3.13 15.85
CA LEU A 30 -5.14 3.13 15.90
C LEU A 30 -4.67 2.79 17.32
N GLU A 31 -3.95 1.69 17.45
CA GLU A 31 -3.30 1.28 18.70
C GLU A 31 -1.78 1.22 18.51
N ILE A 32 -1.05 1.94 19.35
CA ILE A 32 0.41 1.98 19.34
C ILE A 32 0.94 1.44 20.65
N THR A 33 1.82 0.41 20.57
CA THR A 33 2.48 -0.14 21.75
C THR A 33 3.94 0.27 21.76
N ALA A 34 4.37 0.93 22.81
CA ALA A 34 5.76 1.34 23.04
C ALA A 34 6.65 0.14 23.43
N PRO A 35 7.98 0.26 23.36
CA PRO A 35 8.92 -0.78 23.80
C PRO A 35 8.72 -1.21 25.26
N SER A 36 8.28 -0.31 26.13
CA SER A 36 7.92 -0.61 27.54
C SER A 36 6.64 -1.44 27.69
N GLY A 37 5.89 -1.65 26.61
CA GLY A 37 4.55 -2.24 26.66
C GLY A 37 3.42 -1.23 26.92
N THR A 38 3.74 0.05 27.04
CA THR A 38 2.74 1.12 27.18
C THR A 38 1.91 1.24 25.92
N VAL A 39 0.58 1.28 26.06
CA VAL A 39 -0.37 1.36 24.94
C VAL A 39 -0.96 2.74 24.85
N TYR A 40 -0.91 3.33 23.65
CA TYR A 40 -1.53 4.59 23.27
C TYR A 40 -2.64 4.34 22.26
N LEU A 41 -3.80 4.95 22.46
CA LEU A 41 -4.93 4.90 21.54
C LEU A 41 -4.98 6.17 20.68
N GLY A 42 -5.49 6.05 19.47
CA GLY A 42 -5.67 7.18 18.57
C GLY A 42 -6.58 8.24 19.21
N ASN A 43 -6.21 9.51 19.05
CA ASN A 43 -6.94 10.68 19.56
C ASN A 43 -7.12 10.75 21.08
N ASP A 44 -6.46 9.90 21.86
CA ASP A 44 -6.43 10.01 23.33
C ASP A 44 -5.31 10.98 23.75
N PHE A 45 -5.69 12.25 24.04
CA PHE A 45 -4.76 13.34 24.28
C PHE A 45 -4.95 13.98 25.65
N ALA A 46 -3.82 14.32 26.29
CA ALA A 46 -3.75 15.24 27.41
C ALA A 46 -2.62 16.24 27.17
N SER A 47 -2.88 17.53 27.37
CA SER A 47 -1.89 18.62 27.23
C SER A 47 -1.15 18.63 25.86
N GLY A 48 -1.84 18.24 24.77
CA GLY A 48 -1.29 18.25 23.42
C GLY A 48 -0.44 17.04 23.06
N GLN A 49 -0.35 16.04 23.91
CA GLN A 49 0.36 14.79 23.72
C GLN A 49 -0.60 13.60 23.89
N SER A 50 -0.28 12.47 23.25
CA SER A 50 -1.01 11.23 23.52
C SER A 50 -0.78 10.78 24.96
N THR A 51 -1.86 10.35 25.59
CA THR A 51 -1.89 9.80 26.93
C THR A 51 -2.33 8.34 26.92
N THR A 52 -2.43 7.73 28.09
CA THR A 52 -2.80 6.32 28.24
C THR A 52 -4.00 6.18 29.17
N GLY A 53 -4.76 5.08 29.00
CA GLY A 53 -5.88 4.73 29.86
C GLY A 53 -7.21 5.38 29.49
N GLY A 54 -7.27 6.08 28.36
CA GLY A 54 -8.50 6.59 27.78
C GLY A 54 -9.28 5.54 27.01
N SER A 55 -10.12 5.98 26.09
CA SER A 55 -10.95 5.13 25.23
C SER A 55 -10.60 5.38 23.76
N ALA A 56 -10.77 4.34 22.93
CA ALA A 56 -10.66 4.47 21.49
C ALA A 56 -11.68 5.48 20.94
N ASP A 57 -11.29 6.20 19.89
CA ASP A 57 -12.15 7.19 19.21
C ASP A 57 -13.15 6.46 18.32
N SER A 58 -14.43 6.68 18.48
CA SER A 58 -15.50 6.09 17.68
C SER A 58 -16.26 7.10 16.82
N ILE A 59 -15.70 8.31 16.65
CA ILE A 59 -16.40 9.44 16.02
C ILE A 59 -15.67 9.93 14.77
N ASN A 60 -14.33 9.91 14.78
CA ASN A 60 -13.51 10.48 13.72
C ASN A 60 -12.94 9.40 12.81
N ASN A 61 -12.85 9.70 11.52
CA ASN A 61 -12.18 8.88 10.51
C ASN A 61 -10.70 9.29 10.29
N LEU A 62 -10.14 9.95 11.29
CA LEU A 62 -8.72 10.29 11.40
C LEU A 62 -8.29 10.12 12.83
N GLU A 63 -7.26 9.34 13.06
CA GLU A 63 -6.70 9.11 14.38
C GLU A 63 -5.22 9.42 14.43
N VAL A 64 -4.77 9.97 15.53
CA VAL A 64 -3.39 10.43 15.70
C VAL A 64 -2.86 9.96 17.05
N VAL A 65 -1.63 9.46 17.04
CA VAL A 65 -0.79 9.31 18.23
C VAL A 65 0.42 10.23 18.09
N LEU A 66 0.67 11.04 19.11
CA LEU A 66 1.76 12.02 19.14
C LEU A 66 2.50 11.94 20.47
N ILE A 67 3.80 11.67 20.43
CA ILE A 67 4.68 11.50 21.58
C ILE A 67 5.95 12.32 21.34
N ASP A 68 6.21 13.34 22.15
CA ASP A 68 7.37 14.23 21.95
C ASP A 68 8.71 13.57 22.31
N SER A 69 8.69 12.67 23.27
CA SER A 69 9.89 11.96 23.73
C SER A 69 9.65 10.45 23.67
N ALA A 70 9.85 9.89 22.49
CA ALA A 70 9.63 8.47 22.24
C ALA A 70 10.75 7.62 22.85
N GLU A 71 10.40 6.46 23.38
CA GLU A 71 11.36 5.45 23.83
C GLU A 71 12.17 4.90 22.64
N VAL A 72 13.41 4.53 22.89
CA VAL A 72 14.23 3.79 21.93
C VAL A 72 13.86 2.32 21.99
N GLY A 73 13.56 1.72 20.85
CA GLY A 73 13.21 0.32 20.77
C GLY A 73 12.15 0.02 19.71
N ILE A 74 11.57 -1.17 19.77
CA ILE A 74 10.55 -1.64 18.83
C ILE A 74 9.19 -1.13 19.25
N TRP A 75 8.52 -0.43 18.35
CA TRP A 75 7.15 0.04 18.49
C TRP A 75 6.23 -0.82 17.63
N THR A 76 5.10 -1.24 18.18
CA THR A 76 4.07 -1.95 17.43
C THR A 76 2.95 -1.00 17.05
N VAL A 77 2.65 -0.92 15.76
CA VAL A 77 1.53 -0.16 15.22
C VAL A 77 0.46 -1.14 14.78
N LYS A 78 -0.77 -0.93 15.25
CA LYS A 78 -1.89 -1.82 14.96
C LYS A 78 -3.10 -1.01 14.56
N VAL A 79 -3.73 -1.38 13.45
CA VAL A 79 -5.04 -0.90 13.03
C VAL A 79 -6.06 -1.98 13.33
N LYS A 80 -7.12 -1.62 14.02
CA LYS A 80 -8.21 -2.53 14.38
C LYS A 80 -9.50 -2.11 13.69
N ASP A 81 -10.16 -3.02 13.03
CA ASP A 81 -11.53 -2.84 12.57
C ASP A 81 -12.47 -3.19 13.73
N THR A 82 -13.00 -2.17 14.41
CA THR A 82 -13.83 -2.34 15.60
C THR A 82 -15.31 -2.22 15.32
N LEU A 83 -15.67 -1.66 14.18
CA LEU A 83 -17.05 -1.61 13.69
C LEU A 83 -17.04 -1.58 12.17
N HIS A 84 -17.59 -2.62 11.55
CA HIS A 84 -17.71 -2.74 10.10
C HIS A 84 -19.17 -2.96 9.71
N ARG A 85 -19.81 -1.92 9.20
CA ARG A 85 -21.22 -1.96 8.74
C ARG A 85 -21.36 -2.01 7.23
N SER A 86 -20.28 -1.68 6.53
CA SER A 86 -20.21 -1.75 5.07
C SER A 86 -20.11 -3.21 4.60
N SER A 87 -20.60 -3.50 3.40
CA SER A 87 -20.35 -4.79 2.72
C SER A 87 -19.04 -4.81 1.93
N LYS A 88 -18.31 -3.68 1.91
CA LYS A 88 -17.06 -3.50 1.17
C LYS A 88 -15.89 -3.38 2.13
N ALA A 89 -14.73 -3.82 1.71
CA ALA A 89 -13.49 -3.58 2.45
C ALA A 89 -13.28 -2.07 2.70
N GLN A 90 -12.76 -1.73 3.87
CA GLN A 90 -12.44 -0.35 4.24
C GLN A 90 -10.95 -0.08 4.01
N PRO A 91 -10.56 0.55 2.88
CA PRO A 91 -9.18 0.98 2.67
C PRO A 91 -8.83 2.12 3.62
N PHE A 92 -7.57 2.13 4.07
CA PHE A 92 -7.03 3.19 4.93
C PHE A 92 -5.60 3.55 4.53
N GLY A 93 -5.17 4.73 4.94
CA GLY A 93 -3.78 5.17 4.88
C GLY A 93 -3.20 5.31 6.28
N ILE A 94 -1.95 4.89 6.47
CA ILE A 94 -1.20 5.13 7.69
C ILE A 94 0.11 5.85 7.36
N ALA A 95 0.45 6.84 8.17
CA ALA A 95 1.73 7.53 8.09
C ALA A 95 2.41 7.49 9.46
N ILE A 96 3.70 7.14 9.48
CA ILE A 96 4.51 7.07 10.67
C ILE A 96 5.72 7.98 10.49
N ARG A 97 6.01 8.78 11.52
CA ARG A 97 7.19 9.64 11.56
C ARG A 97 7.87 9.54 12.92
N GLY A 98 9.18 9.40 12.90
CA GLY A 98 10.03 9.41 14.08
C GLY A 98 11.48 9.56 13.69
N HIS A 99 12.37 9.76 14.68
CA HIS A 99 13.81 9.77 14.45
C HIS A 99 14.30 8.32 14.30
N GLY A 100 14.86 7.98 13.14
CA GLY A 100 15.41 6.63 12.88
C GLY A 100 14.33 5.54 12.82
N VAL A 101 13.10 5.88 12.41
CA VAL A 101 12.06 4.88 12.19
C VAL A 101 12.42 4.05 10.96
N ASN A 102 12.47 2.73 11.17
CA ASN A 102 12.60 1.74 10.13
C ASN A 102 11.50 0.70 10.35
N ASP A 103 10.87 0.22 9.29
CA ASP A 103 10.00 -0.96 9.39
C ASP A 103 10.88 -2.18 9.65
N LEU A 104 10.58 -2.92 10.72
CA LEU A 104 11.34 -4.10 11.13
C LEU A 104 10.66 -5.41 10.72
N ARG A 105 9.52 -5.36 10.03
CA ARG A 105 8.97 -6.60 9.46
C ARG A 105 9.97 -7.14 8.44
N PRO A 106 10.52 -8.34 8.66
CA PRO A 106 11.38 -8.95 7.65
C PRO A 106 10.49 -9.44 6.51
N GLY A 107 10.81 -9.01 5.31
CA GLY A 107 10.11 -9.46 4.12
C GLY A 107 10.48 -8.62 2.90
N PRO A 108 10.36 -9.18 1.71
CA PRO A 108 10.26 -8.39 0.49
C PRO A 108 8.94 -7.63 0.48
N GLU A 109 8.87 -6.61 -0.30
CA GLU A 109 7.66 -5.82 -0.56
C GLU A 109 7.81 -5.17 -1.92
N PHE A 110 6.94 -5.48 -2.85
CA PHE A 110 7.07 -5.00 -4.22
C PHE A 110 6.08 -3.90 -4.53
N ILE A 111 6.54 -2.96 -5.36
CA ILE A 111 5.68 -1.99 -6.01
C ILE A 111 6.08 -1.86 -7.49
N VAL A 112 5.12 -1.57 -8.33
CA VAL A 112 5.40 -1.10 -9.68
C VAL A 112 5.74 0.39 -9.58
N ASP A 113 7.04 0.72 -9.68
CA ASP A 113 7.55 2.10 -9.54
C ASP A 113 7.29 2.93 -10.80
N ALA A 114 7.30 2.31 -11.98
CA ALA A 114 6.99 2.99 -13.22
C ALA A 114 6.45 2.02 -14.27
N PHE A 115 5.55 2.53 -15.10
CA PHE A 115 5.13 1.92 -16.34
C PHE A 115 5.19 2.96 -17.46
N GLU A 116 6.03 2.72 -18.44
CA GLU A 116 6.24 3.63 -19.56
C GLU A 116 6.01 2.89 -20.88
N MET A 117 5.31 3.52 -21.80
CA MET A 117 5.09 3.03 -23.15
C MET A 117 5.84 3.89 -24.16
N SER A 118 6.44 3.28 -25.18
CA SER A 118 7.25 3.98 -26.19
C SER A 118 6.46 4.97 -27.06
N VAL A 119 5.14 4.81 -27.12
CA VAL A 119 4.22 5.63 -27.93
C VAL A 119 3.00 5.96 -27.08
N SER A 120 2.60 7.21 -27.06
CA SER A 120 1.44 7.69 -26.27
C SER A 120 0.08 7.38 -26.89
N ILE A 121 0.02 7.16 -28.20
CA ILE A 121 -1.19 6.81 -28.97
C ILE A 121 -0.82 5.61 -29.85
N PRO A 122 -1.07 4.38 -29.39
CA PRO A 122 -0.73 3.19 -30.15
C PRO A 122 -1.69 2.97 -31.32
N GLN A 123 -1.17 2.42 -32.40
CA GLN A 123 -1.96 2.01 -33.58
C GLN A 123 -1.92 0.50 -33.75
N VAL A 124 -2.95 -0.03 -34.40
CA VAL A 124 -2.97 -1.43 -34.79
C VAL A 124 -1.76 -1.78 -35.66
N GLY A 125 -1.01 -2.81 -35.27
CA GLY A 125 0.18 -3.25 -35.97
C GLY A 125 1.50 -2.63 -35.52
N ASP A 126 1.47 -1.59 -34.68
CA ASP A 126 2.68 -1.01 -34.11
C ASP A 126 3.34 -1.98 -33.13
N GLN A 127 4.66 -2.17 -33.25
CA GLN A 127 5.41 -2.85 -32.21
C GLN A 127 5.76 -1.86 -31.11
N LEU A 128 5.12 -2.00 -29.97
CA LEU A 128 5.30 -1.15 -28.80
C LEU A 128 6.33 -1.76 -27.86
N GLN A 129 7.21 -0.92 -27.33
CA GLN A 129 8.05 -1.26 -26.20
C GLN A 129 7.41 -0.69 -24.92
N LEU A 130 7.27 -1.53 -23.94
CA LEU A 130 6.76 -1.19 -22.62
C LEU A 130 7.89 -1.39 -21.61
N THR A 131 8.07 -0.46 -20.71
CA THR A 131 9.10 -0.53 -19.67
C THR A 131 8.43 -0.47 -18.31
N THR A 132 8.70 -1.46 -17.48
CA THR A 132 8.27 -1.46 -16.07
C THR A 132 9.46 -1.46 -15.15
N LYS A 133 9.29 -0.88 -13.97
CA LYS A 133 10.25 -0.93 -12.89
C LYS A 133 9.61 -1.55 -11.68
N VAL A 134 10.12 -2.70 -11.27
CA VAL A 134 9.76 -3.37 -10.02
C VAL A 134 10.73 -2.91 -8.95
N PHE A 135 10.21 -2.30 -7.90
CA PHE A 135 11.02 -1.87 -6.77
C PHE A 135 10.67 -2.71 -5.55
N ASN A 136 11.66 -3.35 -4.95
CA ASN A 136 11.53 -4.01 -3.66
C ASN A 136 11.78 -2.97 -2.55
N VAL A 137 10.71 -2.41 -2.01
CA VAL A 137 10.76 -1.45 -0.90
C VAL A 137 10.98 -2.16 0.45
N GLY A 138 10.88 -3.48 0.48
CA GLY A 138 11.15 -4.32 1.64
C GLY A 138 12.62 -4.41 2.00
N ASN A 139 12.91 -5.05 3.12
CA ASN A 139 14.25 -5.20 3.68
C ASN A 139 14.88 -6.58 3.46
N VAL A 140 14.20 -7.46 2.76
CA VAL A 140 14.66 -8.79 2.37
C VAL A 140 14.70 -8.90 0.85
N ARG A 141 15.73 -9.54 0.32
CA ARG A 141 15.83 -9.87 -1.09
C ARG A 141 14.79 -10.94 -1.44
N ALA A 142 14.19 -10.84 -2.60
CA ALA A 142 13.41 -11.90 -3.21
C ALA A 142 14.14 -12.49 -4.40
N ASP A 143 14.20 -13.81 -4.46
CA ASP A 143 14.88 -14.56 -5.50
C ASP A 143 13.87 -15.42 -6.27
N PHE A 144 13.98 -15.37 -7.60
CA PHE A 144 13.32 -16.30 -8.54
C PHE A 144 11.80 -16.35 -8.44
N PHE A 145 11.15 -15.21 -8.59
CA PHE A 145 9.71 -15.11 -8.72
C PHE A 145 9.31 -14.61 -10.11
N ASP A 146 8.09 -14.89 -10.51
CA ASP A 146 7.59 -14.51 -11.82
C ASP A 146 6.94 -13.13 -11.80
N ILE A 147 7.06 -12.44 -12.92
CA ILE A 147 6.29 -11.24 -13.24
C ILE A 147 5.62 -11.44 -14.59
N GLU A 148 4.41 -10.96 -14.74
CA GLU A 148 3.62 -11.13 -15.93
C GLU A 148 3.22 -9.81 -16.57
N PHE A 149 3.15 -9.83 -17.91
CA PHE A 149 2.49 -8.81 -18.70
C PHE A 149 1.27 -9.42 -19.37
N ARG A 150 0.11 -8.82 -19.13
CA ARG A 150 -1.17 -9.26 -19.70
C ARG A 150 -1.85 -8.14 -20.47
N VAL A 151 -2.65 -8.52 -21.46
CA VAL A 151 -3.53 -7.63 -22.21
C VAL A 151 -4.95 -8.21 -22.12
N ASP A 152 -5.89 -7.41 -21.61
CA ASP A 152 -7.27 -7.84 -21.33
C ASP A 152 -7.31 -9.17 -20.55
N ASP A 153 -6.48 -9.27 -19.51
CA ASP A 153 -6.23 -10.46 -18.67
C ASP A 153 -5.62 -11.68 -19.40
N VAL A 154 -5.30 -11.57 -20.70
CA VAL A 154 -4.61 -12.62 -21.44
C VAL A 154 -3.09 -12.48 -21.27
N LEU A 155 -2.42 -13.54 -20.82
CA LEU A 155 -0.97 -13.57 -20.66
C LEU A 155 -0.28 -13.37 -22.02
N ILE A 156 0.57 -12.36 -22.12
CA ILE A 156 1.39 -12.05 -23.30
C ILE A 156 2.82 -12.53 -23.10
N ASP A 157 3.41 -12.26 -21.93
CA ASP A 157 4.79 -12.64 -21.62
C ASP A 157 4.97 -12.78 -20.11
N SER A 158 5.88 -13.65 -19.68
CA SER A 158 6.27 -13.85 -18.30
C SER A 158 7.79 -13.87 -18.17
N LYS A 159 8.31 -13.37 -17.07
CA LYS A 159 9.75 -13.35 -16.78
C LYS A 159 10.01 -13.71 -15.33
N ASN A 160 10.99 -14.57 -15.13
CA ASN A 160 11.50 -14.88 -13.81
C ASN A 160 12.59 -13.87 -13.42
N ILE A 161 12.45 -13.23 -12.27
CA ILE A 161 13.37 -12.19 -11.81
C ILE A 161 13.78 -12.40 -10.37
N ASP A 162 14.79 -11.65 -9.95
CA ASP A 162 15.22 -11.46 -8.58
C ASP A 162 15.33 -9.96 -8.29
N VAL A 163 14.97 -9.50 -7.09
CA VAL A 163 15.09 -8.09 -6.70
C VAL A 163 15.65 -7.98 -5.28
N GLY A 164 16.83 -7.35 -5.17
CA GLY A 164 17.46 -7.09 -3.87
C GLY A 164 16.64 -6.13 -3.02
N ALA A 165 16.79 -6.21 -1.70
CA ALA A 165 16.21 -5.26 -0.76
C ALA A 165 16.58 -3.81 -1.13
N GLY A 166 15.61 -2.90 -1.15
CA GLY A 166 15.80 -1.49 -1.53
C GLY A 166 16.28 -1.27 -2.97
N SER A 167 16.13 -2.26 -3.85
CA SER A 167 16.61 -2.23 -5.23
C SER A 167 15.48 -2.21 -6.24
N THR A 168 15.76 -1.67 -7.42
CA THR A 168 14.83 -1.63 -8.55
C THR A 168 15.32 -2.55 -9.67
N LYS A 169 14.41 -3.28 -10.29
CA LYS A 169 14.65 -4.06 -11.51
C LYS A 169 13.81 -3.50 -12.64
N THR A 170 14.45 -3.16 -13.76
CA THR A 170 13.76 -2.71 -14.96
C THR A 170 13.50 -3.90 -15.88
N GLN A 171 12.28 -3.96 -16.43
CA GLN A 171 11.88 -4.96 -17.42
C GLN A 171 11.33 -4.29 -18.65
N ILE A 172 11.63 -4.90 -19.80
CA ILE A 172 11.18 -4.43 -21.13
C ILE A 172 10.28 -5.51 -21.72
N TRP A 173 9.13 -5.10 -22.21
CA TRP A 173 8.14 -5.96 -22.83
C TRP A 173 7.84 -5.45 -24.23
N TYR A 174 7.33 -6.32 -25.09
CA TYR A 174 6.92 -5.96 -26.42
C TYR A 174 5.48 -6.42 -26.66
N TRP A 175 4.70 -5.55 -27.24
CA TRP A 175 3.32 -5.82 -27.59
C TRP A 175 2.99 -5.20 -28.94
N THR A 176 2.17 -5.89 -29.73
CA THR A 176 1.65 -5.40 -31.01
C THR A 176 0.13 -5.55 -30.98
N PRO A 177 -0.63 -4.44 -30.82
CA PRO A 177 -2.09 -4.49 -30.84
C PRO A 177 -2.61 -5.02 -32.19
N GLN A 178 -3.60 -5.89 -32.12
CA GLN A 178 -4.21 -6.51 -33.30
C GLN A 178 -5.58 -5.90 -33.64
N THR A 179 -6.19 -5.19 -32.69
CA THR A 179 -7.50 -4.56 -32.83
C THR A 179 -7.45 -3.15 -32.24
N SER A 180 -8.29 -2.25 -32.79
CA SER A 180 -8.48 -0.91 -32.21
C SER A 180 -9.56 -0.94 -31.13
N GLY A 181 -9.48 0.01 -30.18
CA GLY A 181 -10.39 0.20 -29.08
C GLY A 181 -9.69 0.28 -27.73
N GLU A 182 -10.48 0.41 -26.68
CA GLU A 182 -9.99 0.38 -25.30
C GLU A 182 -9.42 -1.00 -24.95
N THR A 183 -8.26 -1.01 -24.32
CA THR A 183 -7.51 -2.22 -23.97
C THR A 183 -6.85 -2.00 -22.61
N THR A 184 -6.94 -2.98 -21.73
CA THR A 184 -6.27 -2.94 -20.42
C THR A 184 -4.93 -3.65 -20.49
N LEU A 185 -3.86 -2.94 -20.16
CA LEU A 185 -2.53 -3.52 -19.99
C LEU A 185 -2.27 -3.71 -18.51
N SER A 186 -1.98 -4.95 -18.10
CA SER A 186 -1.77 -5.32 -16.71
C SER A 186 -0.36 -5.81 -16.47
N PHE A 187 0.23 -5.31 -15.38
CA PHE A 187 1.45 -5.84 -14.80
C PHE A 187 1.13 -6.54 -13.52
N ILE A 188 1.62 -7.76 -13.35
CA ILE A 188 1.43 -8.56 -12.14
C ILE A 188 2.80 -9.00 -11.67
N ILE A 189 3.10 -8.73 -10.41
CA ILE A 189 4.28 -9.20 -9.71
C ILE A 189 3.83 -10.41 -8.90
N ASP A 190 4.63 -11.47 -8.91
CA ASP A 190 4.38 -12.69 -8.15
C ASP A 190 2.94 -13.24 -8.31
N PRO A 191 2.53 -13.58 -9.54
CA PRO A 191 1.14 -13.96 -9.83
C PRO A 191 0.70 -15.24 -9.13
N ASP A 192 1.64 -16.09 -8.71
CA ASP A 192 1.39 -17.37 -8.06
C ASP A 192 1.51 -17.31 -6.53
N ASP A 193 1.80 -16.10 -5.95
CA ASP A 193 1.96 -15.87 -4.52
C ASP A 193 3.04 -16.77 -3.88
N ASP A 194 4.16 -16.90 -4.60
CA ASP A 194 5.30 -17.73 -4.19
C ASP A 194 6.22 -17.03 -3.18
N ILE A 195 6.18 -15.70 -3.13
CA ILE A 195 6.96 -14.86 -2.22
C ILE A 195 6.03 -14.23 -1.20
N GLU A 196 6.18 -14.60 0.07
CA GLU A 196 5.46 -13.95 1.17
C GLU A 196 5.92 -12.49 1.32
N GLU A 197 5.04 -11.55 1.01
CA GLU A 197 5.29 -10.12 1.08
C GLU A 197 4.72 -9.47 2.35
N ILE A 198 5.10 -8.25 2.60
CA ILE A 198 4.54 -7.46 3.70
C ILE A 198 3.09 -7.09 3.40
N LEU A 199 2.77 -6.84 2.12
CA LEU A 199 1.41 -6.56 1.61
C LEU A 199 1.20 -7.32 0.30
N GLU A 200 0.21 -8.21 0.25
CA GLU A 200 -0.08 -9.06 -0.93
C GLU A 200 -1.11 -8.44 -1.91
N ASN A 201 -1.56 -7.23 -1.69
CA ASN A 201 -2.65 -6.64 -2.47
C ASN A 201 -2.24 -5.48 -3.37
N ASN A 202 -0.95 -5.25 -3.56
CA ASN A 202 -0.36 -4.17 -4.36
C ASN A 202 0.49 -4.67 -5.54
N ASN A 203 0.44 -5.97 -5.84
CA ASN A 203 1.25 -6.66 -6.84
C ASN A 203 0.73 -6.50 -8.28
N ARG A 204 -0.35 -5.74 -8.48
CA ARG A 204 -0.93 -5.50 -9.80
C ARG A 204 -1.07 -4.01 -10.09
N GLN A 205 -0.68 -3.63 -11.31
CA GLN A 205 -0.96 -2.31 -11.87
C GLN A 205 -1.62 -2.47 -13.23
N ASP A 206 -2.76 -1.79 -13.40
CA ASP A 206 -3.50 -1.73 -14.65
C ASP A 206 -3.41 -0.32 -15.24
N ILE A 207 -3.31 -0.25 -16.57
CA ILE A 207 -3.46 0.99 -17.34
C ILE A 207 -4.42 0.75 -18.51
N GLU A 208 -5.30 1.72 -18.73
CA GLU A 208 -6.18 1.75 -19.89
C GLU A 208 -5.51 2.47 -21.04
N VAL A 209 -5.56 1.86 -22.22
CA VAL A 209 -4.96 2.39 -23.45
C VAL A 209 -6.00 2.34 -24.57
N ASP A 210 -6.16 3.44 -25.30
CA ASP A 210 -6.99 3.49 -26.50
C ASP A 210 -6.13 3.26 -27.75
N VAL A 211 -6.32 2.11 -28.40
CA VAL A 211 -5.62 1.73 -29.63
C VAL A 211 -6.38 2.27 -30.83
N THR A 212 -5.71 3.06 -31.64
CA THR A 212 -6.27 3.61 -32.87
C THR A 212 -6.11 2.66 -34.07
N ALA A 213 -6.94 2.83 -35.11
CA ALA A 213 -6.90 2.00 -36.32
C ALA A 213 -5.72 2.32 -37.23
#